data_f7116cfffa7db78a12691496b004e954
#
_entry.id   f7116cfffa7db78a12691496b004e954
#
_cell.length_a   1.000
_cell.length_b   1.000
_cell.length_c   1.000
_cell.angle_alpha   90.00
_cell.angle_beta   90.00
_cell.angle_gamma   90.00
#
_symmetry.space_group_name_H-M   'P 1'
#
loop_
_entity.id
_entity.type
_entity.pdbx_description
1 polymer ?
#
loop_
_entity_poly.entity_id
_entity_poly.type
_entity_poly.pdbx_seq_one_letter_code
_entity_poly.pdbx_strand_id
1 'polypeptide(L)'
;SVDWNKYRFTLDDGCNEAVIKAFVELHRKNKIYRGYRLVNWDPSLKTAVSDLEVVRQEKDGLLWHIKYPIEDSEDHVIVATTRPETMFGDMAVAVNPNDDRYKNLIGKNIVLPFVGRKIPILADDYVDMEFGTGCLKITPGHDFNDYEIGKKYSLHEVNGQVETSDSASDFKPINIFNEDAWSNKNVPEPFSNLDRFKVRKAVLEKLKELNLLEKEEKHHISVPRGERSNI
;
A
#
# COMPACT_ATOMS: atom_id res chain seq x y z
N SER A 1 22.28 43.82 8.96
CA SER A 1 21.25 44.71 8.37
C SER A 1 21.01 44.33 6.93
N VAL A 2 19.80 44.46 6.47
CA VAL A 2 19.38 44.18 5.08
C VAL A 2 19.06 45.50 4.35
N ASP A 3 19.24 45.53 3.03
CA ASP A 3 18.87 46.67 2.20
C ASP A 3 17.41 46.57 1.78
N TRP A 4 16.53 47.27 2.47
CA TRP A 4 15.09 47.27 2.23
C TRP A 4 14.68 47.84 0.85
N ASN A 5 15.57 48.50 0.14
CA ASN A 5 15.32 48.99 -1.22
C ASN A 5 15.53 47.91 -2.30
N LYS A 6 16.14 46.79 -1.92
CA LYS A 6 16.47 45.63 -2.79
C LYS A 6 15.77 44.37 -2.37
N TYR A 7 14.62 44.46 -1.71
CA TYR A 7 13.88 43.28 -1.33
C TYR A 7 13.18 42.63 -2.54
N ARG A 8 13.03 41.30 -2.46
CA ARG A 8 12.20 40.54 -3.40
C ARG A 8 11.23 39.71 -2.59
N PHE A 9 10.02 39.62 -3.11
CA PHE A 9 9.00 38.74 -2.58
C PHE A 9 8.83 37.52 -3.51
N THR A 10 8.85 36.32 -2.97
CA THR A 10 8.87 35.08 -3.79
C THR A 10 7.61 34.90 -4.66
N LEU A 11 6.53 35.60 -4.35
CA LEU A 11 5.28 35.59 -5.12
C LEU A 11 5.07 36.90 -5.92
N ASP A 12 6.11 37.73 -6.10
CA ASP A 12 6.00 38.88 -7.01
C ASP A 12 5.83 38.45 -8.47
N ASP A 13 5.30 39.34 -9.32
CA ASP A 13 4.97 39.02 -10.72
C ASP A 13 6.17 38.45 -11.49
N GLY A 14 7.36 39.00 -11.31
CA GLY A 14 8.56 38.54 -12.00
C GLY A 14 9.01 37.15 -11.53
N CYS A 15 8.89 36.84 -10.24
CA CYS A 15 9.16 35.52 -9.73
C CYS A 15 8.10 34.52 -10.19
N ASN A 16 6.84 34.90 -10.22
CA ASN A 16 5.74 34.06 -10.71
C ASN A 16 5.93 33.71 -12.20
N GLU A 17 6.24 34.69 -13.05
CA GLU A 17 6.55 34.42 -14.47
C GLU A 17 7.74 33.46 -14.63
N ALA A 18 8.79 33.64 -13.84
CA ALA A 18 9.98 32.76 -13.88
C ALA A 18 9.63 31.32 -13.50
N VAL A 19 8.82 31.14 -12.45
CA VAL A 19 8.36 29.80 -12.00
C VAL A 19 7.51 29.14 -13.08
N ILE A 20 6.53 29.85 -13.64
CA ILE A 20 5.67 29.31 -14.71
C ILE A 20 6.51 28.91 -15.93
N LYS A 21 7.44 29.78 -16.36
CA LYS A 21 8.34 29.49 -17.48
C LYS A 21 9.19 28.25 -17.22
N ALA A 22 9.80 28.14 -16.03
CA ALA A 22 10.60 26.97 -15.65
C ALA A 22 9.77 25.69 -15.65
N PHE A 23 8.55 25.72 -15.10
CA PHE A 23 7.64 24.59 -15.07
C PHE A 23 7.27 24.11 -16.49
N VAL A 24 6.87 25.05 -17.37
CA VAL A 24 6.52 24.75 -18.76
C VAL A 24 7.71 24.16 -19.53
N GLU A 25 8.91 24.71 -19.35
CA GLU A 25 10.13 24.19 -20.00
C GLU A 25 10.49 22.77 -19.52
N LEU A 26 10.36 22.50 -18.21
CA LEU A 26 10.57 21.17 -17.65
C LEU A 26 9.55 20.16 -18.19
N HIS A 27 8.29 20.56 -18.32
CA HIS A 27 7.25 19.72 -18.91
C HIS A 27 7.54 19.43 -20.39
N ARG A 28 7.88 20.43 -21.19
CA ARG A 28 8.27 20.25 -22.61
C ARG A 28 9.48 19.32 -22.81
N LYS A 29 10.37 19.30 -21.83
CA LYS A 29 11.55 18.40 -21.81
C LYS A 29 11.23 17.02 -21.20
N ASN A 30 9.98 16.69 -20.93
CA ASN A 30 9.54 15.44 -20.30
C ASN A 30 10.24 15.17 -18.95
N LYS A 31 10.58 16.23 -18.18
CA LYS A 31 11.18 16.10 -16.85
C LYS A 31 10.15 16.13 -15.72
N ILE A 32 8.94 16.56 -16.01
CA ILE A 32 7.79 16.56 -15.11
C ILE A 32 6.63 15.85 -15.80
N TYR A 33 5.91 15.05 -15.04
CA TYR A 33 4.69 14.37 -15.47
C TYR A 33 3.69 14.32 -14.33
N ARG A 34 2.42 14.13 -14.64
CA ARG A 34 1.38 13.90 -13.64
C ARG A 34 1.27 12.40 -13.36
N GLY A 35 1.38 12.02 -12.09
CA GLY A 35 1.29 10.62 -11.67
C GLY A 35 0.77 10.48 -10.24
N TYR A 36 0.49 9.25 -9.84
CA TYR A 36 0.19 8.91 -8.46
C TYR A 36 1.49 8.76 -7.66
N ARG A 37 1.46 9.16 -6.41
CA ARG A 37 2.54 8.94 -5.46
C ARG A 37 1.95 8.58 -4.10
N LEU A 38 2.52 7.57 -3.45
CA LEU A 38 2.19 7.27 -2.07
C LEU A 38 2.78 8.35 -1.15
N VAL A 39 2.00 8.80 -0.19
CA VAL A 39 2.41 9.82 0.80
C VAL A 39 1.99 9.38 2.20
N ASN A 40 2.72 9.84 3.22
CA ASN A 40 2.23 9.77 4.59
C ASN A 40 1.05 10.74 4.72
N TRP A 41 -0.06 10.25 5.26
CA TRP A 41 -1.29 11.02 5.42
C TRP A 41 -1.71 11.08 6.88
N ASP A 42 -1.96 12.30 7.37
CA ASP A 42 -2.49 12.54 8.70
C ASP A 42 -4.02 12.75 8.63
N PRO A 43 -4.83 11.78 9.11
CA PRO A 43 -6.29 11.89 9.03
C PRO A 43 -6.89 12.91 10.00
N SER A 44 -6.16 13.32 11.04
CA SER A 44 -6.61 14.36 11.99
C SER A 44 -6.41 15.75 11.41
N LEU A 45 -5.26 16.00 10.80
CA LEU A 45 -4.93 17.28 10.18
C LEU A 45 -5.41 17.38 8.72
N LYS A 46 -5.83 16.24 8.13
CA LYS A 46 -6.25 16.11 6.71
C LYS A 46 -5.21 16.67 5.74
N THR A 47 -3.97 16.26 5.95
CA THR A 47 -2.84 16.72 5.14
C THR A 47 -1.80 15.62 4.92
N ALA A 48 -1.06 15.74 3.83
CA ALA A 48 0.15 14.96 3.63
C ALA A 48 1.22 15.42 4.63
N VAL A 49 1.99 14.47 5.13
CA VAL A 49 3.07 14.66 6.11
C VAL A 49 4.39 14.30 5.43
N SER A 50 5.40 15.16 5.55
CA SER A 50 6.73 14.86 5.04
C SER A 50 7.41 13.78 5.86
N ASP A 51 8.34 13.05 5.26
CA ASP A 51 9.07 11.97 5.95
C ASP A 51 9.84 12.48 7.18
N LEU A 52 10.25 13.75 7.19
CA LEU A 52 10.93 14.40 8.32
C LEU A 52 10.02 14.67 9.52
N GLU A 53 8.70 14.73 9.30
CA GLU A 53 7.68 14.95 10.34
C GLU A 53 7.06 13.62 10.82
N VAL A 54 7.56 12.48 10.32
CA VAL A 54 7.11 11.15 10.75
C VAL A 54 8.02 10.62 11.85
N VAL A 55 7.47 10.47 13.04
CA VAL A 55 8.14 9.86 14.18
C VAL A 55 7.75 8.39 14.26
N ARG A 56 8.75 7.49 14.38
CA ARG A 56 8.51 6.06 14.57
C ARG A 56 8.40 5.75 16.05
N GLN A 57 7.30 5.09 16.41
CA GLN A 57 7.06 4.64 17.79
C GLN A 57 7.05 3.11 17.84
N GLU A 58 7.97 2.56 18.60
CA GLU A 58 8.04 1.12 18.85
C GLU A 58 6.95 0.71 19.84
N LYS A 59 6.25 -0.38 19.56
CA LYS A 59 5.26 -0.95 20.47
C LYS A 59 5.08 -2.43 20.25
N ASP A 60 4.57 -3.11 21.27
CA ASP A 60 4.10 -4.47 21.13
C ASP A 60 2.82 -4.50 20.29
N GLY A 61 2.80 -5.37 19.33
CA GLY A 61 1.70 -5.60 18.42
C GLY A 61 1.48 -7.08 18.16
N LEU A 62 0.75 -7.37 17.12
CA LEU A 62 0.46 -8.72 16.67
C LEU A 62 0.79 -8.87 15.19
N LEU A 63 1.26 -10.05 14.82
CA LEU A 63 1.40 -10.52 13.45
C LEU A 63 0.34 -11.61 13.23
N TRP A 64 -0.49 -11.39 12.23
CA TRP A 64 -1.58 -12.31 11.88
C TRP A 64 -1.21 -13.11 10.64
N HIS A 65 -1.34 -14.42 10.72
CA HIS A 65 -1.12 -15.35 9.63
C HIS A 65 -2.46 -15.71 9.01
N ILE A 66 -2.66 -15.36 7.74
CA ILE A 66 -3.94 -15.45 7.04
C ILE A 66 -3.79 -16.37 5.83
N LYS A 67 -4.73 -17.32 5.68
CA LYS A 67 -4.83 -18.21 4.53
C LYS A 67 -5.43 -17.47 3.34
N TYR A 68 -4.71 -17.45 2.25
CA TYR A 68 -5.20 -16.94 0.97
C TYR A 68 -5.41 -18.13 0.02
N PRO A 69 -6.66 -18.45 -0.34
CA PRO A 69 -6.97 -19.58 -1.23
C PRO A 69 -6.37 -19.41 -2.61
N ILE A 70 -5.78 -20.48 -3.15
CA ILE A 70 -5.29 -20.54 -4.54
C ILE A 70 -6.47 -20.82 -5.46
N GLU A 71 -6.55 -20.12 -6.59
CA GLU A 71 -7.57 -20.33 -7.61
C GLU A 71 -7.54 -21.79 -8.13
N ASP A 72 -8.73 -22.37 -8.30
CA ASP A 72 -8.93 -23.75 -8.80
C ASP A 72 -8.17 -24.85 -8.01
N SER A 73 -7.93 -24.59 -6.70
CA SER A 73 -7.28 -25.54 -5.80
C SER A 73 -7.93 -25.52 -4.41
N GLU A 74 -7.78 -26.61 -3.67
CA GLU A 74 -8.10 -26.63 -2.23
C GLU A 74 -6.93 -26.11 -1.37
N ASP A 75 -5.79 -25.82 -2.00
CA ASP A 75 -4.60 -25.30 -1.34
C ASP A 75 -4.70 -23.80 -1.06
N HIS A 76 -3.82 -23.31 -0.21
CA HIS A 76 -3.70 -21.91 0.16
C HIS A 76 -2.25 -21.51 0.39
N VAL A 77 -1.92 -20.26 0.26
CA VAL A 77 -0.69 -19.67 0.82
C VAL A 77 -1.02 -18.96 2.12
N ILE A 78 -0.05 -18.87 3.02
CA ILE A 78 -0.22 -18.14 4.28
C ILE A 78 0.60 -16.86 4.19
N VAL A 79 -0.07 -15.71 4.32
CA VAL A 79 0.58 -14.41 4.42
C VAL A 79 0.61 -13.94 5.86
N ALA A 80 1.69 -13.27 6.27
CA ALA A 80 1.83 -12.70 7.60
C ALA A 80 1.74 -11.17 7.53
N THR A 81 0.88 -10.55 8.34
CA THR A 81 0.67 -9.10 8.31
C THR A 81 0.40 -8.51 9.70
N THR A 82 0.86 -7.30 9.93
CA THR A 82 0.49 -6.49 11.10
C THR A 82 -0.73 -5.59 10.84
N ARG A 83 -1.24 -5.58 9.58
CA ARG A 83 -2.32 -4.70 9.12
C ARG A 83 -3.37 -5.47 8.31
N PRO A 84 -4.13 -6.41 8.94
CA PRO A 84 -5.10 -7.24 8.23
C PRO A 84 -6.20 -6.44 7.53
N GLU A 85 -6.53 -5.25 8.02
CA GLU A 85 -7.49 -4.34 7.40
C GLU A 85 -7.11 -3.90 5.99
N THR A 86 -5.82 -3.96 5.63
CA THR A 86 -5.37 -3.52 4.30
C THR A 86 -5.55 -4.59 3.23
N MET A 87 -5.97 -5.81 3.57
CA MET A 87 -6.13 -6.91 2.63
C MET A 87 -7.03 -6.58 1.44
N PHE A 88 -8.02 -5.72 1.63
CA PHE A 88 -8.91 -5.28 0.53
C PHE A 88 -8.20 -4.52 -0.58
N GLY A 89 -7.01 -3.99 -0.30
CA GLY A 89 -6.15 -3.29 -1.25
C GLY A 89 -5.02 -4.16 -1.83
N ASP A 90 -4.99 -5.46 -1.50
CA ASP A 90 -3.95 -6.35 -2.01
C ASP A 90 -4.09 -6.55 -3.52
N MET A 91 -2.97 -6.50 -4.20
CA MET A 91 -2.88 -6.61 -5.65
C MET A 91 -1.99 -7.77 -6.12
N ALA A 92 -1.20 -8.35 -5.23
CA ALA A 92 -0.41 -9.54 -5.50
C ALA A 92 0.01 -10.21 -4.19
N VAL A 93 0.52 -11.42 -4.30
CA VAL A 93 1.40 -12.03 -3.30
C VAL A 93 2.76 -12.24 -3.95
N ALA A 94 3.84 -11.82 -3.30
CA ALA A 94 5.18 -12.06 -3.76
C ALA A 94 5.85 -13.19 -2.98
N VAL A 95 6.67 -13.98 -3.67
CA VAL A 95 7.50 -15.05 -3.11
C VAL A 95 8.90 -14.95 -3.68
N ASN A 96 9.90 -15.42 -2.94
CA ASN A 96 11.26 -15.45 -3.45
C ASN A 96 11.38 -16.53 -4.55
N PRO A 97 11.97 -16.22 -5.74
CA PRO A 97 12.13 -17.18 -6.83
C PRO A 97 13.00 -18.38 -6.46
N ASN A 98 13.84 -18.27 -5.44
CA ASN A 98 14.70 -19.33 -4.94
C ASN A 98 14.06 -20.18 -3.83
N ASP A 99 12.83 -19.86 -3.40
CA ASP A 99 12.12 -20.60 -2.38
C ASP A 99 11.40 -21.81 -2.99
N ASP A 100 11.94 -23.01 -2.73
CA ASP A 100 11.40 -24.26 -3.28
C ASP A 100 9.96 -24.55 -2.82
N ARG A 101 9.51 -23.97 -1.71
CA ARG A 101 8.14 -24.14 -1.20
C ARG A 101 7.09 -23.54 -2.14
N TYR A 102 7.45 -22.50 -2.89
CA TYR A 102 6.51 -21.67 -3.65
C TYR A 102 6.78 -21.62 -5.16
N LYS A 103 7.90 -22.19 -5.65
CA LYS A 103 8.26 -22.15 -7.08
C LYS A 103 7.13 -22.60 -8.01
N ASN A 104 6.39 -23.64 -7.63
CA ASN A 104 5.29 -24.19 -8.42
C ASN A 104 4.00 -23.35 -8.38
N LEU A 105 3.97 -22.32 -7.54
CA LEU A 105 2.84 -21.42 -7.37
C LEU A 105 3.01 -20.12 -8.13
N ILE A 106 4.23 -19.78 -8.54
CA ILE A 106 4.53 -18.56 -9.29
C ILE A 106 3.70 -18.53 -10.59
N GLY A 107 3.01 -17.44 -10.84
CA GLY A 107 2.12 -17.26 -11.98
C GLY A 107 0.69 -17.79 -11.78
N LYS A 108 0.40 -18.49 -10.68
CA LYS A 108 -0.97 -18.81 -10.30
C LYS A 108 -1.66 -17.61 -9.66
N ASN A 109 -2.99 -17.68 -9.58
CA ASN A 109 -3.79 -16.65 -8.92
C ASN A 109 -4.23 -17.10 -7.53
N ILE A 110 -4.42 -16.12 -6.68
CA ILE A 110 -5.09 -16.21 -5.39
C ILE A 110 -6.47 -15.58 -5.53
N VAL A 111 -7.48 -16.16 -4.90
CA VAL A 111 -8.79 -15.55 -4.74
C VAL A 111 -8.81 -14.82 -3.40
N LEU A 112 -8.75 -13.51 -3.44
CA LEU A 112 -8.68 -12.68 -2.22
C LEU A 112 -9.96 -12.81 -1.39
N PRO A 113 -9.87 -13.20 -0.11
CA PRO A 113 -11.04 -13.38 0.74
C PRO A 113 -11.91 -12.11 0.79
N PHE A 114 -13.22 -12.30 0.92
CA PHE A 114 -14.28 -11.27 0.99
C PHE A 114 -14.52 -10.47 -0.29
N VAL A 115 -13.50 -10.28 -1.12
CA VAL A 115 -13.58 -9.45 -2.35
C VAL A 115 -13.77 -10.31 -3.58
N GLY A 116 -13.25 -11.54 -3.58
CA GLY A 116 -13.25 -12.42 -4.74
C GLY A 116 -12.31 -11.97 -5.87
N ARG A 117 -11.53 -10.90 -5.66
CA ARG A 117 -10.54 -10.43 -6.64
C ARG A 117 -9.46 -11.49 -6.81
N LYS A 118 -9.10 -11.75 -8.06
CA LYS A 118 -7.96 -12.61 -8.39
C LYS A 118 -6.69 -11.78 -8.42
N ILE A 119 -5.68 -12.20 -7.67
CA ILE A 119 -4.38 -11.54 -7.58
C ILE A 119 -3.26 -12.54 -7.90
N PRO A 120 -2.24 -12.15 -8.69
CA PRO A 120 -1.18 -13.06 -9.08
C PRO A 120 -0.18 -13.35 -7.94
N ILE A 121 0.44 -14.54 -8.01
CA ILE A 121 1.63 -14.87 -7.23
C ILE A 121 2.87 -14.50 -8.08
N LEU A 122 3.63 -13.53 -7.61
CA LEU A 122 4.80 -12.96 -8.29
C LEU A 122 6.10 -13.50 -7.68
N ALA A 123 7.14 -13.62 -8.53
CA ALA A 123 8.48 -13.91 -8.07
C ALA A 123 9.24 -12.61 -7.84
N ASP A 124 9.67 -12.33 -6.61
CA ASP A 124 10.47 -11.13 -6.32
C ASP A 124 11.57 -11.41 -5.29
N ASP A 125 12.81 -11.04 -5.63
CA ASP A 125 13.98 -11.24 -4.76
C ASP A 125 13.93 -10.38 -3.49
N TYR A 126 13.05 -9.38 -3.43
CA TYR A 126 12.82 -8.58 -2.22
C TYR A 126 12.29 -9.41 -1.05
N VAL A 127 11.62 -10.53 -1.34
CA VAL A 127 11.00 -11.37 -0.31
C VAL A 127 12.06 -12.16 0.45
N ASP A 128 12.12 -11.95 1.76
CA ASP A 128 12.95 -12.74 2.67
C ASP A 128 12.26 -14.09 2.94
N MET A 129 12.94 -15.19 2.58
CA MET A 129 12.42 -16.55 2.72
C MET A 129 12.27 -17.00 4.18
N GLU A 130 13.00 -16.36 5.11
CA GLU A 130 13.02 -16.73 6.52
C GLU A 130 12.08 -15.84 7.36
N PHE A 131 11.65 -14.70 6.81
CA PHE A 131 10.74 -13.82 7.51
C PHE A 131 9.28 -14.26 7.35
N GLY A 132 8.59 -14.43 8.49
CA GLY A 132 7.18 -14.81 8.51
C GLY A 132 6.94 -16.18 7.86
N THR A 133 6.22 -16.17 6.73
CA THR A 133 5.91 -17.37 5.94
C THR A 133 6.76 -17.49 4.67
N GLY A 134 7.53 -16.48 4.31
CA GLY A 134 8.16 -16.34 3.00
C GLY A 134 7.19 -15.92 1.89
N CYS A 135 5.94 -15.60 2.24
CA CYS A 135 4.93 -15.02 1.35
C CYS A 135 4.59 -13.60 1.79
N LEU A 136 4.84 -12.64 0.93
CA LEU A 136 4.56 -11.22 1.18
C LEU A 136 3.33 -10.78 0.40
N LYS A 137 2.29 -10.30 1.11
CA LYS A 137 1.16 -9.63 0.46
C LYS A 137 1.60 -8.26 -0.07
N ILE A 138 1.17 -7.89 -1.24
CA ILE A 138 1.54 -6.63 -1.90
C ILE A 138 0.32 -5.71 -1.94
N THR A 139 0.39 -4.62 -1.17
CA THR A 139 -0.66 -3.61 -1.01
C THR A 139 -0.17 -2.23 -1.43
N PRO A 140 -0.02 -1.95 -2.73
CA PRO A 140 0.66 -0.74 -3.23
C PRO A 140 0.03 0.58 -2.80
N GLY A 141 -1.25 0.57 -2.45
CA GLY A 141 -1.96 1.76 -1.97
C GLY A 141 -1.67 2.13 -0.51
N HIS A 142 -0.98 1.26 0.27
CA HIS A 142 -0.88 1.41 1.73
C HIS A 142 0.48 1.07 2.33
N ASP A 143 1.48 0.73 1.52
CA ASP A 143 2.86 0.47 1.93
C ASP A 143 3.83 0.94 0.86
N PHE A 144 4.94 1.58 1.28
CA PHE A 144 5.92 2.18 0.35
C PHE A 144 6.73 1.12 -0.40
N ASN A 145 7.10 0.02 0.25
CA ASN A 145 7.85 -1.06 -0.39
C ASN A 145 6.94 -1.80 -1.37
N ASP A 146 5.70 -2.07 -0.97
CA ASP A 146 4.69 -2.68 -1.82
C ASP A 146 4.35 -1.78 -3.02
N TYR A 147 4.38 -0.46 -2.84
CA TYR A 147 4.20 0.51 -3.92
C TYR A 147 5.29 0.37 -5.00
N GLU A 148 6.56 0.25 -4.61
CA GLU A 148 7.66 0.07 -5.57
C GLU A 148 7.56 -1.28 -6.28
N ILE A 149 7.18 -2.35 -5.58
CA ILE A 149 6.92 -3.66 -6.20
C ILE A 149 5.73 -3.57 -7.17
N GLY A 150 4.61 -2.97 -6.73
CA GLY A 150 3.44 -2.78 -7.59
C GLY A 150 3.75 -1.98 -8.86
N LYS A 151 4.59 -0.96 -8.75
CA LYS A 151 5.07 -0.15 -9.87
C LYS A 151 6.01 -0.93 -10.78
N LYS A 152 6.91 -1.74 -10.22
CA LYS A 152 7.83 -2.61 -10.98
C LYS A 152 7.08 -3.55 -11.91
N TYR A 153 5.97 -4.11 -11.46
CA TYR A 153 5.12 -5.02 -12.21
C TYR A 153 3.93 -4.34 -12.90
N SER A 154 3.79 -3.02 -12.77
CA SER A 154 2.69 -2.21 -13.31
C SER A 154 1.32 -2.80 -12.99
N LEU A 155 1.12 -3.18 -11.71
CA LEU A 155 -0.10 -3.82 -11.24
C LEU A 155 -1.32 -2.93 -11.41
N HIS A 156 -2.37 -3.47 -12.02
CA HIS A 156 -3.66 -2.80 -12.23
C HIS A 156 -4.80 -3.82 -12.23
N GLU A 157 -6.01 -3.38 -11.88
CA GLU A 157 -7.18 -4.24 -11.84
C GLU A 157 -8.01 -4.09 -13.11
N VAL A 158 -8.37 -5.24 -13.71
CA VAL A 158 -9.26 -5.35 -14.85
C VAL A 158 -10.32 -6.41 -14.55
N ASN A 159 -11.60 -6.02 -14.51
CA ASN A 159 -12.74 -6.92 -14.30
C ASN A 159 -12.61 -7.89 -13.10
N GLY A 160 -12.08 -7.40 -11.97
CA GLY A 160 -11.93 -8.20 -10.75
C GLY A 160 -10.69 -9.10 -10.72
N GLN A 161 -9.78 -8.95 -11.69
CA GLN A 161 -8.49 -9.61 -11.72
C GLN A 161 -7.38 -8.56 -11.75
N VAL A 162 -6.31 -8.78 -11.01
CA VAL A 162 -5.10 -7.95 -11.10
C VAL A 162 -4.16 -8.56 -12.13
N GLU A 163 -3.72 -7.71 -13.05
CA GLU A 163 -2.81 -8.04 -14.12
C GLU A 163 -1.49 -7.29 -13.97
N THR A 164 -0.45 -7.80 -14.61
CA THR A 164 0.85 -7.14 -14.78
C THR A 164 0.92 -6.52 -16.19
N SER A 165 1.69 -5.45 -16.35
CA SER A 165 1.90 -4.81 -17.64
C SER A 165 3.36 -4.39 -17.81
N ASP A 166 3.82 -4.33 -19.06
CA ASP A 166 5.12 -3.76 -19.40
C ASP A 166 5.10 -2.23 -19.45
N SER A 167 3.91 -1.64 -19.42
CA SER A 167 3.73 -0.19 -19.44
C SER A 167 3.61 0.38 -18.02
N ALA A 168 4.58 1.16 -17.61
CA ALA A 168 4.56 1.83 -16.31
C ALA A 168 3.36 2.79 -16.11
N SER A 169 2.70 3.23 -17.21
CA SER A 169 1.51 4.08 -17.15
C SER A 169 0.26 3.33 -16.69
N ASP A 170 0.27 2.01 -16.74
CA ASP A 170 -0.88 1.18 -16.36
C ASP A 170 -0.96 0.98 -14.84
N PHE A 171 0.12 1.20 -14.12
CA PHE A 171 0.16 1.08 -12.66
C PHE A 171 -0.93 1.90 -11.98
N LYS A 172 -1.81 1.21 -11.25
CA LYS A 172 -2.94 1.84 -10.57
C LYS A 172 -3.21 1.18 -9.22
N PRO A 173 -2.62 1.69 -8.14
CA PRO A 173 -2.80 1.15 -6.79
C PRO A 173 -4.25 1.30 -6.31
N ILE A 174 -4.72 0.31 -5.55
CA ILE A 174 -6.06 0.32 -4.95
C ILE A 174 -5.97 0.98 -3.58
N ASN A 175 -6.58 2.16 -3.47
CA ASN A 175 -6.75 2.84 -2.19
C ASN A 175 -8.06 2.40 -1.53
N ILE A 176 -8.00 1.96 -0.27
CA ILE A 176 -9.17 1.48 0.49
C ILE A 176 -9.63 2.43 1.60
N PHE A 177 -8.94 3.52 1.84
CA PHE A 177 -9.31 4.51 2.85
C PHE A 177 -9.61 5.88 2.24
N ASN A 178 -10.49 6.63 2.88
CA ASN A 178 -10.73 8.03 2.61
C ASN A 178 -9.79 8.92 3.46
N GLU A 179 -9.96 10.24 3.36
CA GLU A 179 -9.14 11.24 4.07
C GLU A 179 -9.26 11.16 5.60
N ASP A 180 -10.37 10.62 6.12
CA ASP A 180 -10.60 10.40 7.54
C ASP A 180 -10.04 9.05 8.04
N ALA A 181 -9.34 8.31 7.20
CA ALA A 181 -8.88 6.93 7.42
C ALA A 181 -10.04 5.94 7.70
N TRP A 182 -11.19 6.20 7.12
CA TRP A 182 -12.32 5.27 7.08
C TRP A 182 -12.30 4.48 5.78
N SER A 183 -12.73 3.23 5.84
CA SER A 183 -12.85 2.38 4.65
C SER A 183 -13.80 3.01 3.62
N ASN A 184 -13.38 3.00 2.36
CA ASN A 184 -14.13 3.61 1.27
C ASN A 184 -14.93 2.57 0.46
N LYS A 185 -15.49 2.99 -0.67
CA LYS A 185 -16.31 2.15 -1.56
C LYS A 185 -15.59 0.94 -2.19
N ASN A 186 -14.26 0.88 -2.12
CA ASN A 186 -13.48 -0.28 -2.61
C ASN A 186 -13.43 -1.42 -1.59
N VAL A 187 -13.98 -1.19 -0.40
CA VAL A 187 -14.11 -2.19 0.67
C VAL A 187 -15.56 -2.68 0.70
N PRO A 188 -15.83 -4.00 0.61
CA PRO A 188 -17.20 -4.52 0.58
C PRO A 188 -17.90 -4.41 1.93
N GLU A 189 -19.24 -4.47 1.92
CA GLU A 189 -20.01 -4.65 3.14
C GLU A 189 -19.72 -6.02 3.77
N PRO A 190 -19.72 -6.16 5.10
CA PRO A 190 -20.04 -5.13 6.10
C PRO A 190 -18.83 -4.30 6.57
N PHE A 191 -17.73 -4.28 5.85
CA PHE A 191 -16.47 -3.63 6.23
C PHE A 191 -16.33 -2.20 5.70
N SER A 192 -17.24 -1.75 4.84
CA SER A 192 -17.22 -0.41 4.27
C SER A 192 -17.70 0.66 5.29
N ASN A 193 -17.24 1.90 5.08
CA ASN A 193 -17.62 3.05 5.90
C ASN A 193 -17.36 2.88 7.42
N LEU A 194 -16.27 2.21 7.77
CA LEU A 194 -15.82 2.01 9.15
C LEU A 194 -14.44 2.64 9.36
N ASP A 195 -14.17 3.09 10.59
CA ASP A 195 -12.82 3.45 11.01
C ASP A 195 -11.85 2.28 10.83
N ARG A 196 -10.59 2.56 10.42
CA ARG A 196 -9.56 1.55 10.10
C ARG A 196 -9.37 0.47 11.19
N PHE A 197 -9.48 0.84 12.46
CA PHE A 197 -9.33 -0.12 13.57
C PHE A 197 -10.58 -0.98 13.77
N LYS A 198 -11.76 -0.44 13.45
CA LYS A 198 -13.01 -1.20 13.45
C LYS A 198 -13.02 -2.18 12.28
N VAL A 199 -12.53 -1.77 11.10
CA VAL A 199 -12.32 -2.68 9.95
C VAL A 199 -11.40 -3.83 10.36
N ARG A 200 -10.25 -3.54 10.98
CA ARG A 200 -9.31 -4.57 11.46
C ARG A 200 -9.99 -5.60 12.33
N LYS A 201 -10.76 -5.14 13.33
CA LYS A 201 -11.48 -6.03 14.25
C LYS A 201 -12.49 -6.90 13.50
N ALA A 202 -13.32 -6.31 12.66
CA ALA A 202 -14.35 -7.02 11.90
C ALA A 202 -13.74 -8.04 10.92
N VAL A 203 -12.65 -7.68 10.25
CA VAL A 203 -11.92 -8.60 9.36
C VAL A 203 -11.39 -9.81 10.13
N LEU A 204 -10.74 -9.59 11.29
CA LEU A 204 -10.20 -10.69 12.10
C LEU A 204 -11.29 -11.62 12.63
N GLU A 205 -12.43 -11.06 13.07
CA GLU A 205 -13.59 -11.86 13.51
C GLU A 205 -14.09 -12.72 12.35
N LYS A 206 -14.23 -12.15 11.16
CA LYS A 206 -14.73 -12.89 9.99
C LYS A 206 -13.73 -13.92 9.46
N LEU A 207 -12.42 -13.64 9.50
CA LEU A 207 -11.39 -14.61 9.16
C LEU A 207 -11.39 -15.83 10.12
N LYS A 208 -11.64 -15.59 11.42
CA LYS A 208 -11.81 -16.67 12.41
C LYS A 208 -13.03 -17.54 12.11
N GLU A 209 -14.18 -16.92 11.83
CA GLU A 209 -15.41 -17.64 11.46
C GLU A 209 -15.24 -18.56 10.24
N LEU A 210 -14.45 -18.10 9.25
CA LEU A 210 -14.20 -18.83 8.01
C LEU A 210 -12.99 -19.79 8.10
N ASN A 211 -12.34 -19.94 9.28
CA ASN A 211 -11.11 -20.70 9.46
C ASN A 211 -9.95 -20.27 8.54
N LEU A 212 -9.93 -18.99 8.15
CA LEU A 212 -8.87 -18.38 7.34
C LEU A 212 -7.79 -17.72 8.19
N LEU A 213 -8.00 -17.51 9.48
CA LEU A 213 -6.97 -17.06 10.40
C LEU A 213 -6.23 -18.28 10.97
N GLU A 214 -4.98 -18.47 10.55
CA GLU A 214 -4.16 -19.62 10.96
C GLU A 214 -3.55 -19.41 12.34
N LYS A 215 -2.97 -18.21 12.58
CA LYS A 215 -2.18 -17.96 13.79
C LYS A 215 -2.16 -16.46 14.12
N GLU A 216 -2.08 -16.18 15.41
CA GLU A 216 -1.74 -14.85 15.93
C GLU A 216 -0.46 -14.98 16.78
N GLU A 217 0.50 -14.11 16.57
CA GLU A 217 1.72 -14.11 17.39
C GLU A 217 2.12 -12.69 17.81
N LYS A 218 2.75 -12.59 18.95
CA LYS A 218 3.31 -11.31 19.43
C LYS A 218 4.44 -10.88 18.50
N HIS A 219 4.41 -9.62 18.09
CA HIS A 219 5.41 -9.05 17.21
C HIS A 219 5.68 -7.61 17.59
N HIS A 220 6.96 -7.24 17.63
CA HIS A 220 7.36 -5.87 17.90
C HIS A 220 7.23 -5.05 16.62
N ILE A 221 6.46 -3.97 16.66
CA ILE A 221 6.13 -3.16 15.47
C ILE A 221 6.56 -1.72 15.64
N SER A 222 7.05 -1.15 14.56
CA SER A 222 7.39 0.27 14.44
C SER A 222 6.25 1.01 13.73
N VAL A 223 5.51 1.83 14.47
CA VAL A 223 4.34 2.56 13.94
C VAL A 223 4.72 3.98 13.61
N PRO A 224 4.55 4.41 12.34
CA PRO A 224 4.75 5.79 11.96
C PRO A 224 3.62 6.67 12.52
N ARG A 225 3.97 7.82 13.05
CA ARG A 225 3.05 8.84 13.58
C ARG A 225 3.45 10.22 13.10
N GLY A 226 2.46 11.08 12.85
CA GLY A 226 2.71 12.49 12.59
C GLY A 226 3.20 13.20 13.85
N GLU A 227 4.31 13.92 13.77
CA GLU A 227 4.91 14.64 14.92
C GLU A 227 3.90 15.61 15.57
N ARG A 228 3.07 16.27 14.78
CA ARG A 228 2.13 17.30 15.27
C ARG A 228 0.87 16.72 15.90
N SER A 229 0.30 15.67 15.30
CA SER A 229 -0.97 15.08 15.74
C SER A 229 -0.79 13.91 16.70
N ASN A 230 0.36 13.26 16.64
CA ASN A 230 0.67 12.00 17.32
C ASN A 230 -0.29 10.84 16.91
N ILE A 231 -0.80 10.88 15.68
CA ILE A 231 -1.69 9.88 15.09
C ILE A 231 -0.97 9.12 13.99
#